data_b274c55160a4a0df4f6ec9d0f3bf238e
#
_entry.id   b274c55160a4a0df4f6ec9d0f3bf238e
#
_cell.length_a   1.000
_cell.length_b   1.000
_cell.length_c   1.000
_cell.angle_alpha   90.00
_cell.angle_beta   90.00
_cell.angle_gamma   90.00
#
_symmetry.space_group_name_H-M   'P 1'
#
loop_
_entity.id
_entity.type
_entity.pdbx_description
1 polymer ?
#
loop_
_entity_poly.entity_id
_entity_poly.type
_entity_poly.pdbx_seq_one_letter_code
_entity_poly.pdbx_strand_id
1 'polypeptide(L)'
;GHYMGTFLSPFLDIPPTGHLAHMRFHEFYRVAEGKVVEMQAIWDLPELMLQADAWPMSPSLGRELFIPGPAAQDGLRFDGRSARQGTHSLGVVTEMLTNLSQHPLEGGPEIMKAERYWHPQINWYGPAGIGTARGLAGFRNWHQIPFLKALPDRRGGTTGSLKCHFYGDGPYVVATGWPNM
;
A
#
# COMPACT_ATOMS: atom_id res chain seq x y z
N GLY A 1 -5.92 -7.19 -5.23
CA GLY A 1 -6.47 -7.30 -6.59
C GLY A 1 -7.15 -6.03 -7.08
N HIS A 2 -7.83 -6.15 -8.24
CA HIS A 2 -8.66 -5.08 -8.81
C HIS A 2 -10.01 -5.66 -9.19
N TYR A 3 -11.09 -5.00 -8.78
CA TYR A 3 -12.37 -5.17 -9.43
C TYR A 3 -12.37 -4.34 -10.72
N MET A 4 -12.89 -4.92 -11.79
CA MET A 4 -12.98 -4.26 -13.09
C MET A 4 -14.32 -4.60 -13.74
N GLY A 5 -14.97 -3.60 -14.32
CA GLY A 5 -16.24 -3.79 -15.01
C GLY A 5 -16.80 -2.49 -15.57
N THR A 6 -17.85 -2.58 -16.39
CA THR A 6 -18.58 -1.40 -16.86
C THR A 6 -19.45 -0.88 -15.72
N PHE A 7 -19.18 0.32 -15.25
CA PHE A 7 -19.89 0.94 -14.13
C PHE A 7 -21.17 1.61 -14.60
N LEU A 8 -22.30 0.92 -14.48
CA LEU A 8 -23.59 1.29 -15.08
C LEU A 8 -24.63 1.85 -14.10
N SER A 9 -24.46 1.62 -12.80
CA SER A 9 -25.42 2.08 -11.80
C SER A 9 -24.70 2.74 -10.62
N PRO A 10 -25.31 3.71 -9.93
CA PRO A 10 -24.67 4.35 -8.78
C PRO A 10 -24.29 3.34 -7.71
N PHE A 11 -23.15 3.55 -7.08
CA PHE A 11 -22.68 2.77 -5.93
C PHE A 11 -22.20 3.71 -4.82
N LEU A 12 -22.81 3.67 -3.64
CA LEU A 12 -22.56 4.58 -2.53
C LEU A 12 -22.62 6.07 -2.96
N ASP A 13 -23.61 6.41 -3.77
CA ASP A 13 -23.81 7.73 -4.37
C ASP A 13 -22.69 8.18 -5.34
N ILE A 14 -21.74 7.32 -5.67
CA ILE A 14 -20.78 7.55 -6.75
C ILE A 14 -21.52 7.36 -8.07
N PRO A 15 -21.55 8.36 -8.96
CA PRO A 15 -22.28 8.26 -10.21
C PRO A 15 -21.65 7.25 -11.17
N PRO A 16 -22.44 6.56 -12.00
CA PRO A 16 -21.90 5.63 -12.97
C PRO A 16 -21.09 6.34 -14.05
N THR A 17 -20.01 5.70 -14.51
CA THR A 17 -19.19 6.23 -15.61
C THR A 17 -19.74 5.88 -16.98
N GLY A 18 -20.55 4.84 -17.10
CA GLY A 18 -21.00 4.28 -18.36
C GLY A 18 -19.94 3.51 -19.15
N HIS A 19 -18.72 3.43 -18.64
CA HIS A 19 -17.59 2.74 -19.27
C HIS A 19 -16.81 1.89 -18.27
N LEU A 20 -15.75 1.23 -18.74
CA LEU A 20 -14.88 0.41 -17.90
C LEU A 20 -14.30 1.25 -16.77
N ALA A 21 -14.50 0.78 -15.54
CA ALA A 21 -13.91 1.32 -14.33
C ALA A 21 -13.19 0.21 -13.56
N HIS A 22 -12.32 0.62 -12.66
CA HIS A 22 -11.56 -0.29 -11.80
C HIS A 22 -11.45 0.25 -10.37
N MET A 23 -11.22 -0.65 -9.42
CA MET A 23 -11.02 -0.33 -8.02
C MET A 23 -10.11 -1.36 -7.38
N ARG A 24 -9.03 -0.91 -6.74
CA ARG A 24 -8.13 -1.78 -5.98
C ARG A 24 -8.82 -2.29 -4.72
N PHE A 25 -8.47 -3.51 -4.34
CA PHE A 25 -8.94 -4.09 -3.10
C PHE A 25 -7.87 -4.95 -2.41
N HIS A 26 -8.01 -5.05 -1.09
CA HIS A 26 -7.31 -6.00 -0.23
C HIS A 26 -8.36 -6.70 0.63
N GLU A 27 -8.33 -8.02 0.67
CA GLU A 27 -9.26 -8.82 1.44
C GLU A 27 -8.49 -9.86 2.26
N PHE A 28 -8.87 -9.98 3.51
CA PHE A 28 -8.29 -10.90 4.48
C PHE A 28 -9.38 -11.82 5.01
N TYR A 29 -9.10 -13.11 5.02
CA TYR A 29 -10.05 -14.13 5.41
C TYR A 29 -9.51 -14.92 6.60
N ARG A 30 -10.36 -15.14 7.59
CA ARG A 30 -10.10 -16.11 8.66
C ARG A 30 -10.89 -17.37 8.41
N VAL A 31 -10.20 -18.50 8.39
CA VAL A 31 -10.80 -19.81 8.17
C VAL A 31 -10.75 -20.60 9.46
N ALA A 32 -11.88 -21.22 9.83
CA ALA A 32 -12.00 -22.18 10.91
C ALA A 32 -12.90 -23.35 10.47
N GLU A 33 -12.49 -24.57 10.79
CA GLU A 33 -13.25 -25.79 10.45
C GLU A 33 -13.62 -25.89 8.96
N GLY A 34 -12.67 -25.48 8.07
CA GLY A 34 -12.86 -25.53 6.62
C GLY A 34 -13.83 -24.46 6.05
N LYS A 35 -14.23 -23.48 6.86
CA LYS A 35 -15.15 -22.40 6.44
C LYS A 35 -14.56 -21.03 6.73
N VAL A 36 -14.88 -20.06 5.87
CA VAL A 36 -14.59 -18.65 6.14
C VAL A 36 -15.52 -18.19 7.27
N VAL A 37 -14.94 -17.74 8.38
CA VAL A 37 -15.68 -17.26 9.57
C VAL A 37 -15.56 -15.76 9.77
N GLU A 38 -14.64 -15.11 9.05
CA GLU A 38 -14.45 -13.65 9.08
C GLU A 38 -13.83 -13.19 7.78
N MET A 39 -14.25 -12.04 7.29
CA MET A 39 -13.66 -11.36 6.14
C MET A 39 -13.51 -9.88 6.47
N GLN A 40 -12.32 -9.33 6.22
CA GLN A 40 -12.04 -7.90 6.26
C GLN A 40 -11.69 -7.43 4.86
N ALA A 41 -12.35 -6.39 4.39
CA ALA A 41 -12.14 -5.81 3.08
C ALA A 41 -11.71 -4.34 3.19
N ILE A 42 -10.71 -3.98 2.42
CA ILE A 42 -10.26 -2.60 2.23
C ILE A 42 -10.35 -2.33 0.73
N TRP A 43 -11.25 -1.45 0.35
CA TRP A 43 -11.49 -1.08 -1.04
C TRP A 43 -11.10 0.37 -1.28
N ASP A 44 -10.36 0.63 -2.34
CA ASP A 44 -9.96 1.99 -2.74
C ASP A 44 -11.14 2.67 -3.46
N LEU A 45 -12.23 2.94 -2.71
CA LEU A 45 -13.38 3.68 -3.23
C LEU A 45 -12.99 5.03 -3.85
N PRO A 46 -12.03 5.78 -3.28
CA PRO A 46 -11.51 6.99 -3.90
C PRO A 46 -11.02 6.80 -5.33
N GLU A 47 -10.45 5.63 -5.67
CA GLU A 47 -10.05 5.32 -7.06
C GLU A 47 -11.25 5.28 -8.02
N LEU A 48 -12.39 4.75 -7.57
CA LEU A 48 -13.64 4.78 -8.33
C LEU A 48 -14.23 6.20 -8.44
N MET A 49 -14.15 6.97 -7.34
CA MET A 49 -14.61 8.37 -7.32
C MET A 49 -13.84 9.24 -8.32
N LEU A 50 -12.52 9.06 -8.42
CA LEU A 50 -11.71 9.77 -9.44
C LEU A 50 -12.16 9.48 -10.86
N GLN A 51 -12.43 8.22 -11.17
CA GLN A 51 -12.87 7.80 -12.50
C GLN A 51 -14.28 8.28 -12.84
N ALA A 52 -15.11 8.49 -11.83
CA ALA A 52 -16.49 8.96 -11.93
C ALA A 52 -16.61 10.51 -11.88
N ASP A 53 -15.49 11.23 -11.86
CA ASP A 53 -15.44 12.68 -11.67
C ASP A 53 -16.19 13.16 -10.41
N ALA A 54 -16.18 12.32 -9.38
CA ALA A 54 -16.83 12.55 -8.09
C ALA A 54 -15.82 12.71 -6.93
N TRP A 55 -14.60 13.14 -7.24
CA TRP A 55 -13.52 13.33 -6.27
C TRP A 55 -13.78 14.56 -5.39
N PRO A 56 -13.90 14.39 -4.04
CA PRO A 56 -14.31 15.48 -3.17
C PRO A 56 -13.16 16.32 -2.59
N MET A 57 -11.92 15.96 -2.88
CA MET A 57 -10.72 16.58 -2.30
C MET A 57 -9.88 17.31 -3.37
N SER A 58 -8.78 17.91 -2.92
CA SER A 58 -7.78 18.51 -3.81
C SER A 58 -7.20 17.47 -4.79
N PRO A 59 -6.65 17.90 -5.93
CA PRO A 59 -5.97 17.01 -6.85
C PRO A 59 -4.93 16.14 -6.16
N SER A 60 -4.74 14.94 -6.69
CA SER A 60 -3.78 13.97 -6.17
C SER A 60 -2.35 14.51 -6.15
N LEU A 61 -1.58 14.14 -5.14
CA LEU A 61 -0.18 14.56 -5.01
C LEU A 61 0.73 13.89 -6.05
N GLY A 62 0.49 12.62 -6.32
CA GLY A 62 1.23 11.81 -7.28
C GLY A 62 0.44 11.60 -8.58
N ARG A 63 0.77 10.53 -9.28
CA ARG A 63 0.09 10.16 -10.52
C ARG A 63 -1.05 9.17 -10.24
N GLU A 64 -2.23 9.50 -10.74
CA GLU A 64 -3.34 8.58 -10.80
C GLU A 64 -3.30 7.84 -12.13
N LEU A 65 -3.16 6.53 -12.05
CA LEU A 65 -3.17 5.66 -13.23
C LEU A 65 -3.54 4.24 -12.82
N PHE A 66 -4.12 3.51 -13.74
CA PHE A 66 -4.35 2.09 -13.58
C PHE A 66 -3.01 1.35 -13.47
N ILE A 67 -2.88 0.56 -12.41
CA ILE A 67 -1.70 -0.26 -12.16
C ILE A 67 -2.18 -1.72 -12.07
N PRO A 68 -1.88 -2.54 -13.06
CA PRO A 68 -2.43 -3.91 -13.14
C PRO A 68 -1.82 -4.88 -12.11
N GLY A 69 -1.14 -4.38 -11.11
CA GLY A 69 -0.48 -5.15 -10.06
C GLY A 69 1.03 -4.88 -10.02
N PRO A 70 1.81 -5.68 -9.28
CA PRO A 70 3.26 -5.56 -9.28
C PRO A 70 3.82 -5.60 -10.69
N ALA A 71 4.86 -4.81 -10.97
CA ALA A 71 5.43 -4.72 -12.32
C ALA A 71 5.87 -6.07 -12.90
N ALA A 72 6.28 -6.99 -12.05
CA ALA A 72 6.65 -8.35 -12.42
C ALA A 72 5.44 -9.25 -12.75
N GLN A 73 4.24 -8.89 -12.31
CA GLN A 73 2.98 -9.64 -12.49
C GLN A 73 3.07 -11.13 -12.07
N ASP A 74 3.94 -11.43 -11.12
CA ASP A 74 4.23 -12.78 -10.64
C ASP A 74 3.64 -13.09 -9.25
N GLY A 75 2.68 -12.29 -8.80
CA GLY A 75 2.00 -12.47 -7.52
C GLY A 75 1.23 -13.79 -7.39
N LEU A 76 0.91 -14.43 -8.51
CA LEU A 76 0.28 -15.76 -8.58
C LEU A 76 1.32 -16.81 -9.00
N ARG A 77 2.24 -17.13 -8.12
CA ARG A 77 3.24 -18.17 -8.39
C ARG A 77 2.74 -19.52 -7.88
N PHE A 78 2.83 -20.53 -8.75
CA PHE A 78 2.50 -21.92 -8.44
C PHE A 78 3.74 -22.83 -8.36
N ASP A 79 4.90 -22.28 -8.60
CA ASP A 79 6.19 -22.97 -8.48
C ASP A 79 6.66 -23.01 -7.01
N GLY A 80 7.48 -23.99 -6.68
CA GLY A 80 8.04 -24.14 -5.34
C GLY A 80 8.82 -22.89 -4.92
N ARG A 81 8.37 -22.28 -3.82
CA ARG A 81 8.98 -21.06 -3.26
C ARG A 81 10.04 -21.43 -2.24
N SER A 82 11.12 -20.66 -2.21
CA SER A 82 12.18 -20.88 -1.23
C SER A 82 11.81 -20.25 0.12
N ALA A 83 11.60 -21.08 1.13
CA ALA A 83 11.40 -20.61 2.51
C ALA A 83 12.57 -19.73 2.99
N ARG A 84 13.80 -20.07 2.58
CA ARG A 84 14.99 -19.25 2.89
C ARG A 84 14.90 -17.86 2.26
N GLN A 85 14.42 -17.75 1.03
CA GLN A 85 14.22 -16.45 0.38
C GLN A 85 13.12 -15.66 1.09
N GLY A 86 12.01 -16.30 1.47
CA GLY A 86 10.93 -15.67 2.24
C GLY A 86 11.41 -15.12 3.58
N THR A 87 12.23 -15.88 4.30
CA THR A 87 12.85 -15.43 5.55
C THR A 87 13.79 -14.24 5.32
N HIS A 88 14.60 -14.27 4.26
CA HIS A 88 15.48 -13.15 3.92
C HIS A 88 14.68 -11.89 3.57
N SER A 89 13.69 -12.01 2.70
CA SER A 89 12.82 -10.89 2.29
C SER A 89 12.09 -10.28 3.48
N LEU A 90 11.59 -11.14 4.37
CA LEU A 90 10.96 -10.72 5.63
C LEU A 90 11.92 -9.90 6.51
N GLY A 91 13.17 -10.35 6.65
CA GLY A 91 14.19 -9.62 7.42
C GLY A 91 14.45 -8.22 6.84
N VAL A 92 14.60 -8.11 5.52
CA VAL A 92 14.80 -6.82 4.83
C VAL A 92 13.63 -5.87 5.10
N VAL A 93 12.39 -6.34 4.93
CA VAL A 93 11.20 -5.48 5.11
C VAL A 93 11.00 -5.10 6.57
N THR A 94 11.25 -6.02 7.51
CA THR A 94 11.11 -5.75 8.94
C THR A 94 12.12 -4.68 9.40
N GLU A 95 13.38 -4.79 8.97
CA GLU A 95 14.41 -3.79 9.26
C GLU A 95 14.06 -2.43 8.62
N MET A 96 13.62 -2.44 7.37
CA MET A 96 13.15 -1.24 6.67
C MET A 96 12.02 -0.53 7.43
N LEU A 97 10.98 -1.26 7.81
CA LEU A 97 9.84 -0.68 8.53
C LEU A 97 10.24 -0.14 9.90
N THR A 98 11.19 -0.79 10.59
CA THR A 98 11.76 -0.28 11.84
C THR A 98 12.44 1.08 11.62
N ASN A 99 13.18 1.24 10.53
CA ASN A 99 13.80 2.54 10.22
C ASN A 99 12.76 3.58 9.74
N LEU A 100 11.80 3.18 8.93
CA LEU A 100 10.72 4.08 8.46
C LEU A 100 9.80 4.54 9.60
N SER A 101 9.72 3.79 10.70
CA SER A 101 8.95 4.18 11.88
C SER A 101 9.65 5.27 12.71
N GLN A 102 10.91 5.59 12.44
CA GLN A 102 11.63 6.69 13.09
C GLN A 102 11.13 8.01 12.52
N HIS A 103 10.12 8.59 13.16
CA HIS A 103 9.65 9.92 12.77
C HIS A 103 10.73 10.95 13.13
N PRO A 104 11.20 11.78 12.17
CA PRO A 104 12.21 12.79 12.46
C PRO A 104 11.59 13.90 13.32
N LEU A 105 11.99 13.99 14.58
CA LEU A 105 11.72 15.14 15.44
C LEU A 105 12.61 16.32 15.01
N GLU A 106 13.82 16.00 14.60
CA GLU A 106 14.82 16.93 14.07
C GLU A 106 15.45 16.31 12.80
N GLY A 107 15.73 17.13 11.82
CA GLY A 107 16.27 16.68 10.54
C GLY A 107 15.21 16.35 9.50
N GLY A 108 15.62 15.71 8.41
CA GLY A 108 14.78 15.36 7.28
C GLY A 108 14.41 13.85 7.26
N PRO A 109 13.69 13.40 6.22
CA PRO A 109 13.32 12.01 6.06
C PRO A 109 14.52 11.05 5.87
N GLU A 110 15.73 11.57 5.75
CA GLU A 110 16.99 10.82 5.63
C GLU A 110 17.27 9.94 6.85
N ILE A 111 16.82 10.36 8.03
CA ILE A 111 16.95 9.58 9.26
C ILE A 111 16.29 8.20 9.16
N MET A 112 15.31 8.05 8.30
CA MET A 112 14.59 6.82 8.04
C MET A 112 15.36 5.84 7.15
N LYS A 113 16.50 6.26 6.58
CA LYS A 113 17.44 5.41 5.81
C LYS A 113 16.78 4.61 4.68
N ALA A 114 15.74 5.13 4.05
CA ALA A 114 14.99 4.42 3.01
C ALA A 114 15.91 4.00 1.83
N GLU A 115 16.92 4.79 1.49
CA GLU A 115 17.91 4.51 0.45
C GLU A 115 18.72 3.24 0.70
N ARG A 116 18.76 2.73 1.91
CA ARG A 116 19.44 1.47 2.24
C ARG A 116 18.67 0.25 1.74
N TYR A 117 17.35 0.36 1.65
CA TYR A 117 16.46 -0.77 1.38
C TYR A 117 15.81 -0.68 0.01
N TRP A 118 15.64 0.52 -0.52
CA TRP A 118 14.88 0.76 -1.72
C TRP A 118 15.79 0.88 -2.94
N HIS A 119 15.39 0.17 -3.98
CA HIS A 119 16.04 0.35 -5.27
C HIS A 119 15.85 1.80 -5.78
N PRO A 120 16.85 2.44 -6.42
CA PRO A 120 16.71 3.82 -6.91
C PRO A 120 15.51 4.05 -7.82
N GLN A 121 15.07 3.03 -8.53
CA GLN A 121 13.92 3.07 -9.43
C GLN A 121 12.67 2.40 -8.84
N ILE A 122 12.55 2.33 -7.52
CA ILE A 122 11.37 1.75 -6.87
C ILE A 122 10.09 2.39 -7.41
N ASN A 123 9.06 1.59 -7.58
CA ASN A 123 7.70 2.07 -7.79
C ASN A 123 6.93 1.92 -6.47
N TRP A 124 6.36 3.02 -6.02
CA TRP A 124 5.49 3.05 -4.86
C TRP A 124 4.07 3.33 -5.31
N TYR A 125 3.18 2.39 -5.05
CA TYR A 125 1.79 2.44 -5.48
C TYR A 125 0.92 2.89 -4.30
N GLY A 126 0.77 4.19 -4.15
CA GLY A 126 -0.09 4.78 -3.13
C GLY A 126 -1.58 4.64 -3.45
N PRO A 127 -2.45 4.77 -2.44
CA PRO A 127 -3.89 4.84 -2.66
C PRO A 127 -4.27 6.09 -3.46
N ALA A 128 -5.48 6.09 -4.02
CA ALA A 128 -6.01 7.25 -4.74
C ALA A 128 -6.00 8.51 -3.87
N GLY A 129 -5.74 9.66 -4.46
CA GLY A 129 -5.57 10.93 -3.75
C GLY A 129 -4.13 11.19 -3.31
N ILE A 130 -3.35 10.16 -2.98
CA ILE A 130 -1.90 10.26 -2.80
C ILE A 130 -1.22 9.97 -4.14
N GLY A 131 -1.66 8.92 -4.83
CA GLY A 131 -1.17 8.56 -6.15
C GLY A 131 0.15 7.78 -6.12
N THR A 132 0.60 7.41 -7.30
CA THR A 132 1.80 6.61 -7.53
C THR A 132 3.03 7.49 -7.65
N ALA A 133 4.15 7.02 -7.09
CA ALA A 133 5.44 7.68 -7.17
C ALA A 133 6.53 6.72 -7.66
N ARG A 134 7.51 7.26 -8.39
CA ARG A 134 8.68 6.52 -8.83
C ARG A 134 9.95 7.07 -8.21
N GLY A 135 10.81 6.14 -7.77
CA GLY A 135 12.06 6.46 -7.08
C GLY A 135 11.84 7.04 -5.69
N LEU A 136 12.91 7.12 -4.92
CA LEU A 136 12.88 7.65 -3.55
C LEU A 136 12.46 9.12 -3.50
N ALA A 137 12.94 9.93 -4.45
CA ALA A 137 12.56 11.34 -4.53
C ALA A 137 11.06 11.52 -4.78
N GLY A 138 10.48 10.72 -5.69
CA GLY A 138 9.03 10.73 -5.92
C GLY A 138 8.24 10.34 -4.68
N PHE A 139 8.63 9.27 -4.01
CA PHE A 139 8.01 8.86 -2.74
C PHE A 139 8.08 9.95 -1.66
N ARG A 140 9.26 10.56 -1.48
CA ARG A 140 9.45 11.64 -0.50
C ARG A 140 8.58 12.85 -0.81
N ASN A 141 8.59 13.31 -2.04
CA ASN A 141 7.87 14.52 -2.44
C ASN A 141 6.34 14.37 -2.45
N TRP A 142 5.83 13.22 -2.90
CA TRP A 142 4.41 13.01 -3.10
C TRP A 142 3.71 12.36 -1.91
N HIS A 143 4.44 11.66 -1.05
CA HIS A 143 3.86 10.99 0.11
C HIS A 143 4.56 11.34 1.42
N GLN A 144 5.84 10.95 1.58
CA GLN A 144 6.49 10.95 2.89
C GLN A 144 6.52 12.34 3.55
N ILE A 145 7.01 13.35 2.85
CA ILE A 145 7.15 14.70 3.39
C ILE A 145 5.79 15.36 3.68
N PRO A 146 4.80 15.33 2.75
CA PRO A 146 3.46 15.84 3.05
C PRO A 146 2.80 15.13 4.22
N PHE A 147 2.95 13.81 4.30
CA PHE A 147 2.37 13.00 5.38
C PHE A 147 2.98 13.33 6.75
N LEU A 148 4.29 13.44 6.84
CA LEU A 148 5.00 13.79 8.08
C LEU A 148 4.67 15.21 8.55
N LYS A 149 4.42 16.13 7.61
CA LYS A 149 3.98 17.51 7.93
C LYS A 149 2.53 17.53 8.43
N ALA A 150 1.68 16.69 7.87
CA ALA A 150 0.26 16.63 8.25
C ALA A 150 0.05 15.95 9.60
N LEU A 151 0.90 15.01 9.97
CA LEU A 151 0.82 14.23 11.21
C LEU A 151 2.12 14.35 12.03
N PRO A 152 2.42 15.55 12.58
CA PRO A 152 3.71 15.83 13.21
C PRO A 152 3.92 15.08 14.53
N ASP A 153 2.86 14.66 15.17
CA ASP A 153 2.87 13.91 16.44
C ASP A 153 2.84 12.39 16.25
N ARG A 154 2.72 11.91 15.00
CA ARG A 154 2.79 10.50 14.68
C ARG A 154 4.19 9.98 15.00
N ARG A 155 4.29 9.23 16.07
CA ARG A 155 5.53 8.57 16.49
C ARG A 155 5.46 7.11 16.12
N GLY A 156 6.35 6.70 15.22
CA GLY A 156 6.54 5.30 14.95
C GLY A 156 7.19 4.62 16.15
N GLY A 157 6.74 3.43 16.46
CA GLY A 157 7.44 2.54 17.38
C GLY A 157 8.51 1.72 16.66
N THR A 158 9.28 0.97 17.41
CA THR A 158 10.06 -0.14 16.86
C THR A 158 9.11 -1.20 16.29
N THR A 159 9.59 -2.05 15.37
CA THR A 159 8.79 -3.16 14.83
C THR A 159 8.14 -4.01 15.93
N GLY A 160 8.74 -4.12 17.10
CA GLY A 160 8.16 -4.82 18.25
C GLY A 160 6.97 -4.10 18.90
N SER A 161 6.81 -2.79 18.66
CA SER A 161 5.65 -2.01 19.10
C SER A 161 4.57 -1.88 18.01
N LEU A 162 4.90 -2.20 16.76
CA LEU A 162 3.93 -2.29 15.69
C LEU A 162 3.08 -3.55 15.93
N LYS A 163 1.79 -3.36 16.14
CA LYS A 163 0.82 -4.47 16.24
C LYS A 163 0.56 -5.05 14.85
N CYS A 164 1.63 -5.54 14.22
CA CYS A 164 1.63 -6.05 12.87
C CYS A 164 2.00 -7.53 12.85
N HIS A 165 1.39 -8.26 11.93
CA HIS A 165 1.83 -9.58 11.52
C HIS A 165 2.56 -9.47 10.18
N PHE A 166 3.64 -10.22 10.03
CA PHE A 166 4.47 -10.22 8.85
C PHE A 166 4.52 -11.60 8.24
N TYR A 167 4.35 -11.68 6.95
CA TYR A 167 4.40 -12.93 6.19
C TYR A 167 5.36 -12.76 5.01
N GLY A 168 6.34 -13.64 4.90
CA GLY A 168 7.31 -13.68 3.80
C GLY A 168 7.10 -14.92 2.95
N ASP A 169 7.02 -14.74 1.62
CA ASP A 169 6.86 -15.81 0.66
C ASP A 169 7.71 -15.53 -0.60
N GLY A 170 8.85 -16.19 -0.72
CA GLY A 170 9.82 -15.88 -1.76
C GLY A 170 10.23 -14.40 -1.74
N PRO A 171 10.09 -13.65 -2.85
CA PRO A 171 10.43 -12.23 -2.92
C PRO A 171 9.35 -11.31 -2.32
N TYR A 172 8.20 -11.83 -1.89
CA TYR A 172 7.08 -11.04 -1.39
C TYR A 172 7.02 -11.02 0.12
N VAL A 173 6.67 -9.86 0.66
CA VAL A 173 6.40 -9.67 2.09
C VAL A 173 5.09 -8.89 2.24
N VAL A 174 4.25 -9.37 3.13
CA VAL A 174 3.02 -8.69 3.55
C VAL A 174 3.14 -8.30 5.01
N ALA A 175 2.83 -7.05 5.30
CA ALA A 175 2.64 -6.54 6.66
C ALA A 175 1.16 -6.21 6.85
N THR A 176 0.55 -6.75 7.89
CA THR A 176 -0.84 -6.49 8.24
C THR A 176 -0.95 -6.24 9.73
N GLY A 177 -1.74 -5.25 10.14
CA GLY A 177 -1.90 -4.92 11.55
C GLY A 177 -2.77 -3.72 11.80
N TRP A 178 -3.04 -3.46 13.08
CA TRP A 178 -3.96 -2.43 13.52
C TRP A 178 -3.69 -2.00 14.96
N PRO A 179 -3.76 -0.72 15.27
CA PRO A 179 -3.43 0.46 14.46
C PRO A 179 -1.92 0.72 14.41
N ASN A 180 -1.47 1.48 13.43
CA ASN A 180 -0.08 1.87 13.23
C ASN A 180 0.16 3.35 13.59
N MET A 181 -0.30 3.76 14.75
CA MET A 181 -0.12 5.13 15.22
C MET A 181 0.60 5.16 16.57
#